data_c419251f9525d81be44003fef0f154f1
#
_entry.id   c419251f9525d81be44003fef0f154f1
#
_cell.length_a   1.000
_cell.length_b   1.000
_cell.length_c   1.000
_cell.angle_alpha   90.00
_cell.angle_beta   90.00
_cell.angle_gamma   90.00
#
_symmetry.space_group_name_H-M   'P 1'
#
loop_
_entity.id
_entity.type
_entity.pdbx_description
1 polymer ?
#
loop_
_entity_poly.entity_id
_entity_poly.type
_entity_poly.pdbx_seq_one_letter_code
_entity_poly.pdbx_strand_id
1 'polypeptide(L)'
;QKGGKFKKENVETINFSADDKPIVKTNSNLYKFDKATIACGAFSKKLSDQVNEKIPLDTERGYHVHFKGYDHLLSRPVIFLNRGFGITPMEQGLRVVGTVEFGGLKNPLNKKRIINLVNNAKYLFPELGKHEDEWLGFRPTLPDFLPVIGPSKNHKNLFYSFGHHHLGWTLGAISGKILSGMIAGENTNLNLEPYSSLRFS
;
A
#
# COMPACT_ATOMS: atom_id res chain seq x y z
N GLN A 1 12.52 -20.77 8.34
CA GLN A 1 12.70 -20.35 6.92
C GLN A 1 12.15 -21.46 6.06
N LYS A 2 11.08 -21.18 5.27
CA LYS A 2 10.36 -22.17 4.45
C LYS A 2 10.81 -22.16 2.97
N GLY A 3 12.08 -21.82 2.69
CA GLY A 3 12.65 -21.85 1.34
C GLY A 3 12.27 -20.68 0.42
N GLY A 4 11.59 -19.66 0.90
CA GLY A 4 11.28 -18.46 0.12
C GLY A 4 12.55 -17.71 -0.29
N LYS A 5 12.53 -17.11 -1.50
CA LYS A 5 13.62 -16.29 -2.04
C LYS A 5 13.14 -14.86 -2.22
N PHE A 6 13.96 -13.89 -1.81
CA PHE A 6 13.74 -12.47 -2.07
C PHE A 6 14.69 -11.99 -3.18
N LYS A 7 14.14 -11.27 -4.17
CA LYS A 7 14.91 -10.61 -5.22
C LYS A 7 14.55 -9.14 -5.31
N LYS A 8 15.54 -8.27 -5.22
CA LYS A 8 15.38 -6.81 -5.34
C LYS A 8 15.45 -6.43 -6.82
N GLU A 9 14.33 -6.61 -7.52
CA GLU A 9 14.19 -6.32 -8.94
C GLU A 9 12.89 -5.55 -9.19
N ASN A 10 12.88 -4.71 -10.24
CA ASN A 10 11.69 -3.96 -10.63
C ASN A 10 10.91 -4.76 -11.69
N VAL A 11 9.67 -5.14 -11.38
CA VAL A 11 8.79 -5.82 -12.33
C VAL A 11 8.27 -4.81 -13.37
N GLU A 12 8.54 -5.08 -14.64
CA GLU A 12 8.12 -4.24 -15.77
C GLU A 12 6.82 -4.73 -16.39
N THR A 13 6.75 -6.05 -16.68
CA THR A 13 5.59 -6.66 -17.32
C THR A 13 5.26 -8.03 -16.75
N ILE A 14 3.99 -8.39 -16.86
CA ILE A 14 3.50 -9.74 -16.66
C ILE A 14 2.77 -10.20 -17.91
N ASN A 15 3.16 -11.35 -18.45
CA ASN A 15 2.58 -12.01 -19.60
C ASN A 15 2.24 -13.45 -19.24
N PHE A 16 1.62 -14.18 -20.16
CA PHE A 16 1.22 -15.58 -19.94
C PHE A 16 1.62 -16.44 -21.12
N SER A 17 2.03 -17.66 -20.83
CA SER A 17 2.24 -18.72 -21.84
C SER A 17 0.91 -19.31 -22.33
N ALA A 18 0.95 -20.16 -23.35
CA ALA A 18 -0.24 -20.81 -23.90
C ALA A 18 -1.01 -21.68 -22.87
N ASP A 19 -0.32 -22.20 -21.85
CA ASP A 19 -0.88 -22.97 -20.74
C ASP A 19 -1.23 -22.08 -19.52
N ASP A 20 -1.34 -20.75 -19.73
CA ASP A 20 -1.70 -19.74 -18.74
C ASP A 20 -0.72 -19.65 -17.55
N LYS A 21 0.55 -19.97 -17.76
CA LYS A 21 1.59 -19.76 -16.74
C LYS A 21 2.17 -18.36 -16.81
N PRO A 22 2.28 -17.65 -15.67
CA PRO A 22 2.81 -16.29 -15.65
C PRO A 22 4.28 -16.23 -16.02
N ILE A 23 4.60 -15.26 -16.90
CA ILE A 23 5.94 -14.89 -17.34
C ILE A 23 6.20 -13.46 -16.86
N VAL A 24 7.03 -13.31 -15.84
CA VAL A 24 7.34 -12.03 -15.20
C VAL A 24 8.67 -11.51 -15.74
N LYS A 25 8.62 -10.36 -16.42
CA LYS A 25 9.82 -9.64 -16.85
C LYS A 25 10.16 -8.55 -15.84
N THR A 26 11.40 -8.56 -15.41
CA THR A 26 11.98 -7.51 -14.57
C THR A 26 12.96 -6.67 -15.39
N ASN A 27 13.52 -5.63 -14.78
CA ASN A 27 14.60 -4.84 -15.36
C ASN A 27 15.88 -5.67 -15.63
N SER A 28 16.01 -6.88 -15.07
CA SER A 28 17.25 -7.69 -15.14
C SER A 28 17.00 -9.09 -15.72
N ASN A 29 15.82 -9.67 -15.52
CA ASN A 29 15.58 -11.09 -15.79
C ASN A 29 14.18 -11.36 -16.34
N LEU A 30 14.00 -12.58 -16.88
CA LEU A 30 12.72 -13.15 -17.24
C LEU A 30 12.49 -14.42 -16.41
N TYR A 31 11.35 -14.48 -15.73
CA TYR A 31 10.98 -15.61 -14.88
C TYR A 31 9.69 -16.25 -15.35
N LYS A 32 9.62 -17.58 -15.26
CA LYS A 32 8.39 -18.36 -15.45
C LYS A 32 7.98 -18.99 -14.14
N PHE A 33 6.70 -18.91 -13.82
CA PHE A 33 6.14 -19.44 -12.58
C PHE A 33 4.88 -20.25 -12.85
N ASP A 34 4.51 -21.14 -11.93
CA ASP A 34 3.24 -21.83 -12.00
C ASP A 34 2.08 -20.91 -11.63
N LYS A 35 2.29 -20.02 -10.69
CA LYS A 35 1.31 -19.02 -10.23
C LYS A 35 2.02 -17.71 -9.87
N ALA A 36 1.32 -16.59 -9.98
CA ALA A 36 1.80 -15.27 -9.57
C ALA A 36 0.76 -14.52 -8.75
N THR A 37 1.24 -13.63 -7.88
CA THR A 37 0.39 -12.71 -7.13
C THR A 37 0.86 -11.27 -7.34
N ILE A 38 -0.04 -10.38 -7.75
CA ILE A 38 0.21 -8.94 -7.75
C ILE A 38 -0.14 -8.40 -6.36
N ALA A 39 0.91 -7.96 -5.62
CA ALA A 39 0.81 -7.41 -4.28
C ALA A 39 1.65 -6.12 -4.14
N CYS A 40 1.62 -5.27 -5.19
CA CYS A 40 2.50 -4.11 -5.34
C CYS A 40 1.90 -2.81 -4.77
N GLY A 41 0.92 -2.89 -3.85
CA GLY A 41 0.29 -1.72 -3.23
C GLY A 41 -0.27 -0.75 -4.28
N ALA A 42 0.06 0.52 -4.17
CA ALA A 42 -0.40 1.57 -5.10
C ALA A 42 0.10 1.39 -6.55
N PHE A 43 1.13 0.57 -6.76
CA PHE A 43 1.69 0.30 -8.09
C PHE A 43 1.03 -0.90 -8.80
N SER A 44 0.10 -1.60 -8.14
CA SER A 44 -0.54 -2.81 -8.67
C SER A 44 -1.35 -2.54 -9.94
N LYS A 45 -1.95 -1.34 -10.07
CA LYS A 45 -2.75 -0.95 -11.24
C LYS A 45 -2.00 -1.11 -12.56
N LYS A 46 -0.71 -0.73 -12.60
CA LYS A 46 0.12 -0.85 -13.80
C LYS A 46 0.19 -2.29 -14.32
N LEU A 47 0.19 -3.27 -13.42
CA LEU A 47 0.27 -4.70 -13.78
C LEU A 47 -1.11 -5.30 -14.06
N SER A 48 -2.15 -4.92 -13.34
CA SER A 48 -3.52 -5.38 -13.63
C SER A 48 -4.04 -4.86 -14.97
N ASP A 49 -3.72 -3.62 -15.34
CA ASP A 49 -4.07 -3.06 -16.64
C ASP A 49 -3.42 -3.84 -17.81
N GLN A 50 -2.22 -4.42 -17.62
CA GLN A 50 -1.53 -5.22 -18.65
C GLN A 50 -2.24 -6.55 -18.95
N VAL A 51 -2.99 -7.07 -17.99
CA VAL A 51 -3.77 -8.31 -18.15
C VAL A 51 -5.25 -8.03 -18.43
N ASN A 52 -5.54 -6.82 -18.90
CA ASN A 52 -6.89 -6.34 -19.24
C ASN A 52 -7.90 -6.38 -18.08
N GLU A 53 -7.42 -6.25 -16.83
CA GLU A 53 -8.28 -6.06 -15.67
C GLU A 53 -8.17 -4.63 -15.13
N LYS A 54 -9.17 -3.82 -15.48
CA LYS A 54 -9.24 -2.40 -15.10
C LYS A 54 -9.81 -2.25 -13.69
N ILE A 55 -8.95 -2.41 -12.70
CA ILE A 55 -9.30 -2.20 -11.30
C ILE A 55 -9.12 -0.70 -10.98
N PRO A 56 -10.12 0.01 -10.41
CA PRO A 56 -10.08 1.45 -10.20
C PRO A 56 -9.21 1.84 -8.98
N LEU A 57 -7.99 1.32 -8.94
CA LEU A 57 -7.00 1.65 -7.93
C LEU A 57 -6.43 3.04 -8.17
N ASP A 58 -6.48 3.89 -7.16
CA ASP A 58 -5.80 5.18 -7.12
C ASP A 58 -4.96 5.28 -5.84
N THR A 59 -4.35 6.42 -5.59
CA THR A 59 -3.56 6.64 -4.40
C THR A 59 -3.99 7.87 -3.62
N GLU A 60 -4.25 7.68 -2.34
CA GLU A 60 -4.32 8.76 -1.38
C GLU A 60 -2.93 9.03 -0.81
N ARG A 61 -2.34 10.14 -1.23
CA ARG A 61 -1.02 10.57 -0.80
C ARG A 61 -1.08 11.07 0.65
N GLY A 62 -0.28 10.47 1.52
CA GLY A 62 -0.13 10.88 2.91
C GLY A 62 1.26 11.45 3.19
N TYR A 63 1.35 12.33 4.16
CA TYR A 63 2.59 13.05 4.47
C TYR A 63 2.97 12.88 5.93
N HIS A 64 4.27 12.88 6.22
CA HIS A 64 4.74 13.07 7.58
C HIS A 64 6.06 13.86 7.64
N VAL A 65 6.31 14.40 8.82
CA VAL A 65 7.58 14.99 9.22
C VAL A 65 7.98 14.47 10.61
N HIS A 66 9.27 14.54 10.94
CA HIS A 66 9.76 14.24 12.26
C HIS A 66 10.34 15.49 12.94
N PHE A 67 10.15 15.55 14.26
CA PHE A 67 10.84 16.48 15.14
C PHE A 67 11.73 15.67 16.08
N LYS A 68 13.02 15.68 15.84
CA LYS A 68 14.01 14.87 16.54
C LYS A 68 14.18 15.32 17.97
N GLY A 69 14.23 14.38 18.93
CA GLY A 69 14.41 14.68 20.36
C GLY A 69 13.14 15.16 21.09
N TYR A 70 11.97 15.16 20.43
CA TYR A 70 10.70 15.60 21.03
C TYR A 70 9.72 14.45 21.29
N ASP A 71 10.17 13.20 21.21
CA ASP A 71 9.38 11.99 21.51
C ASP A 71 8.81 11.98 22.94
N HIS A 72 9.52 12.62 23.89
CA HIS A 72 9.12 12.76 25.29
C HIS A 72 7.86 13.60 25.52
N LEU A 73 7.44 14.42 24.55
CA LEU A 73 6.24 15.27 24.68
C LEU A 73 4.93 14.47 24.75
N LEU A 74 4.93 13.23 24.26
CA LEU A 74 3.76 12.34 24.30
C LEU A 74 4.18 10.94 24.73
N SER A 75 3.30 10.29 25.51
CA SER A 75 3.48 8.88 25.90
C SER A 75 2.78 7.89 24.97
N ARG A 76 1.96 8.36 24.04
CA ARG A 76 1.15 7.53 23.12
C ARG A 76 0.76 8.33 21.87
N PRO A 77 0.35 7.66 20.77
CA PRO A 77 -0.22 8.33 19.60
C PRO A 77 -1.48 9.11 19.95
N VAL A 78 -1.62 10.31 19.38
CA VAL A 78 -2.78 11.19 19.53
C VAL A 78 -3.24 11.66 18.14
N ILE A 79 -4.56 11.60 17.88
CA ILE A 79 -5.16 12.11 16.66
C ILE A 79 -5.98 13.37 16.98
N PHE A 80 -5.72 14.42 16.23
CA PHE A 80 -6.43 15.70 16.33
C PHE A 80 -7.46 15.80 15.21
N LEU A 81 -8.65 15.24 15.43
CA LEU A 81 -9.70 15.08 14.40
C LEU A 81 -10.08 16.43 13.77
N ASN A 82 -10.23 17.48 14.58
CA ASN A 82 -10.60 18.82 14.09
C ASN A 82 -9.57 19.46 13.15
N ARG A 83 -8.35 18.94 13.12
CA ARG A 83 -7.23 19.46 12.31
C ARG A 83 -6.73 18.44 11.27
N GLY A 84 -7.25 17.22 11.29
CA GLY A 84 -6.94 16.18 10.31
C GLY A 84 -5.49 15.67 10.34
N PHE A 85 -4.87 15.61 11.53
CA PHE A 85 -3.51 15.07 11.67
C PHE A 85 -3.34 14.28 12.97
N GLY A 86 -2.30 13.47 13.02
CA GLY A 86 -1.90 12.71 14.20
C GLY A 86 -0.45 12.95 14.57
N ILE A 87 -0.13 12.74 15.83
CA ILE A 87 1.22 12.81 16.35
C ILE A 87 1.53 11.51 17.09
N THR A 88 2.72 10.96 16.86
CA THR A 88 3.15 9.70 17.45
C THR A 88 4.60 9.83 17.94
N PRO A 89 4.88 9.52 19.21
CA PRO A 89 6.26 9.36 19.67
C PRO A 89 6.88 8.12 19.02
N MET A 90 8.06 8.27 18.43
CA MET A 90 8.82 7.23 17.75
C MET A 90 10.28 7.29 18.20
N GLU A 91 11.05 6.21 17.98
CA GLU A 91 12.50 6.20 18.29
C GLU A 91 13.27 7.31 17.57
N GLN A 92 12.80 7.72 16.38
CA GLN A 92 13.42 8.80 15.60
C GLN A 92 12.99 10.21 16.05
N GLY A 93 12.11 10.32 17.05
CA GLY A 93 11.54 11.57 17.52
C GLY A 93 10.01 11.63 17.38
N LEU A 94 9.43 12.82 17.49
CA LEU A 94 8.00 13.01 17.37
C LEU A 94 7.58 13.04 15.89
N ARG A 95 6.82 12.05 15.45
CA ARG A 95 6.27 11.99 14.08
C ARG A 95 4.94 12.71 14.00
N VAL A 96 4.83 13.66 13.09
CA VAL A 96 3.58 14.33 12.75
C VAL A 96 3.12 13.84 11.38
N VAL A 97 1.94 13.23 11.31
CA VAL A 97 1.39 12.59 10.12
C VAL A 97 -0.01 13.11 9.83
N GLY A 98 -0.35 13.25 8.57
CA GLY A 98 -1.72 13.61 8.19
C GLY A 98 -1.87 13.90 6.72
N THR A 99 -2.98 14.56 6.45
CA THR A 99 -3.43 14.97 5.12
C THR A 99 -3.74 13.81 4.17
N VAL A 100 -4.66 14.08 3.25
CA VAL A 100 -4.97 13.24 2.11
C VAL A 100 -4.88 14.12 0.87
N GLU A 101 -4.21 13.61 -0.16
CA GLU A 101 -4.11 14.28 -1.45
C GLU A 101 -4.28 13.27 -2.59
N PHE A 102 -5.17 13.59 -3.51
CA PHE A 102 -5.28 12.88 -4.78
C PHE A 102 -4.36 13.56 -5.79
N GLY A 103 -3.16 13.01 -5.98
CA GLY A 103 -2.12 13.59 -6.82
C GLY A 103 -1.37 12.57 -7.65
N GLY A 104 -1.85 11.33 -7.66
CA GLY A 104 -1.24 10.21 -8.37
C GLY A 104 0.17 9.87 -7.87
N LEU A 105 0.84 8.98 -8.60
CA LEU A 105 2.15 8.42 -8.21
C LEU A 105 3.34 9.27 -8.66
N LYS A 106 3.16 10.16 -9.63
CA LYS A 106 4.29 10.85 -10.31
C LYS A 106 4.56 12.26 -9.81
N ASN A 107 3.55 12.93 -9.25
CA ASN A 107 3.72 14.30 -8.78
C ASN A 107 4.70 14.38 -7.61
N PRO A 108 5.56 15.40 -7.55
CA PRO A 108 6.48 15.58 -6.44
C PRO A 108 5.76 15.83 -5.12
N LEU A 109 6.51 15.76 -4.02
CA LEU A 109 6.03 16.09 -2.68
C LEU A 109 5.50 17.53 -2.64
N ASN A 110 4.29 17.71 -2.10
CA ASN A 110 3.64 19.02 -1.97
C ASN A 110 4.09 19.73 -0.69
N LYS A 111 4.97 20.72 -0.84
CA LYS A 111 5.52 21.50 0.28
C LYS A 111 4.45 22.21 1.11
N LYS A 112 3.33 22.65 0.54
CA LYS A 112 2.24 23.28 1.30
C LYS A 112 1.64 22.32 2.34
N ARG A 113 1.58 21.02 2.02
CA ARG A 113 1.10 19.99 2.95
C ARG A 113 2.07 19.79 4.11
N ILE A 114 3.37 19.78 3.84
CA ILE A 114 4.41 19.73 4.87
C ILE A 114 4.31 20.95 5.81
N ILE A 115 4.25 22.15 5.23
CA ILE A 115 4.13 23.40 5.99
C ILE A 115 2.88 23.38 6.90
N ASN A 116 1.75 22.89 6.40
CA ASN A 116 0.54 22.76 7.19
C ASN A 116 0.71 21.80 8.38
N LEU A 117 1.34 20.64 8.18
CA LEU A 117 1.65 19.71 9.29
C LEU A 117 2.55 20.36 10.34
N VAL A 118 3.61 21.03 9.91
CA VAL A 118 4.55 21.72 10.79
C VAL A 118 3.84 22.81 11.60
N ASN A 119 3.03 23.65 10.95
CA ASN A 119 2.28 24.72 11.62
C ASN A 119 1.28 24.17 12.64
N ASN A 120 0.57 23.11 12.31
CA ASN A 120 -0.35 22.44 13.22
C ASN A 120 0.37 21.83 14.43
N ALA A 121 1.53 21.22 14.23
CA ALA A 121 2.33 20.66 15.31
C ALA A 121 2.84 21.78 16.24
N LYS A 122 3.41 22.86 15.68
CA LYS A 122 3.92 24.01 16.44
C LYS A 122 2.83 24.82 17.15
N TYR A 123 1.60 24.79 16.64
CA TYR A 123 0.47 25.38 17.35
C TYR A 123 0.17 24.65 18.68
N LEU A 124 0.35 23.32 18.70
CA LEU A 124 0.14 22.51 19.90
C LEU A 124 1.36 22.46 20.81
N PHE A 125 2.54 22.48 20.24
CA PHE A 125 3.84 22.39 20.90
C PHE A 125 4.74 23.50 20.36
N PRO A 126 4.62 24.75 20.90
CA PRO A 126 5.38 25.91 20.43
C PRO A 126 6.90 25.76 20.54
N GLU A 127 7.37 24.88 21.44
CA GLU A 127 8.78 24.54 21.65
C GLU A 127 9.43 23.72 20.54
N LEU A 128 8.64 23.16 19.60
CA LEU A 128 9.18 22.38 18.52
C LEU A 128 10.11 23.20 17.61
N GLY A 129 11.32 22.70 17.44
CA GLY A 129 12.35 23.32 16.62
C GLY A 129 12.15 23.07 15.13
N LYS A 130 13.26 22.79 14.43
CA LYS A 130 13.23 22.43 13.00
C LYS A 130 12.75 21.01 12.82
N HIS A 131 11.87 20.79 11.83
CA HIS A 131 11.49 19.44 11.41
C HIS A 131 12.53 18.84 10.47
N GLU A 132 12.55 17.52 10.42
CA GLU A 132 13.39 16.70 9.54
C GLU A 132 12.52 15.67 8.81
N ASP A 133 13.11 14.91 7.86
CA ASP A 133 12.53 13.73 7.22
C ASP A 133 11.13 13.94 6.63
N GLU A 134 11.02 14.90 5.72
CA GLU A 134 9.79 15.08 4.96
C GLU A 134 9.51 13.84 4.10
N TRP A 135 8.38 13.21 4.33
CA TRP A 135 8.03 11.97 3.64
C TRP A 135 6.66 12.04 2.97
N LEU A 136 6.58 11.38 1.82
CA LEU A 136 5.36 11.18 1.05
C LEU A 136 5.13 9.69 0.85
N GLY A 137 3.95 9.19 1.21
CA GLY A 137 3.52 7.82 0.98
C GLY A 137 2.27 7.71 0.13
N PHE A 138 2.11 6.57 -0.49
CA PHE A 138 1.03 6.26 -1.42
C PHE A 138 0.13 5.18 -0.81
N ARG A 139 -1.04 5.56 -0.28
CA ARG A 139 -2.04 4.59 0.18
C ARG A 139 -2.75 4.01 -1.04
N PRO A 140 -2.73 2.70 -1.24
CA PRO A 140 -3.46 2.06 -2.34
C PRO A 140 -4.96 2.08 -2.04
N THR A 141 -5.72 2.95 -2.69
CA THR A 141 -7.12 3.19 -2.36
C THR A 141 -8.02 2.73 -3.51
N LEU A 142 -9.10 2.05 -3.15
CA LEU A 142 -10.19 1.67 -4.04
C LEU A 142 -11.46 2.46 -3.66
N PRO A 143 -12.41 2.68 -4.57
CA PRO A 143 -13.59 3.52 -4.31
C PRO A 143 -14.44 3.09 -3.12
N ASP A 144 -14.47 1.79 -2.83
CA ASP A 144 -15.22 1.16 -1.73
C ASP A 144 -14.39 0.93 -0.47
N PHE A 145 -13.10 1.32 -0.47
CA PHE A 145 -12.13 1.10 0.60
C PHE A 145 -11.88 -0.37 0.98
N LEU A 146 -12.37 -1.33 0.19
CA LEU A 146 -12.09 -2.76 0.39
C LEU A 146 -10.92 -3.19 -0.50
N PRO A 147 -9.98 -4.01 0.01
CA PRO A 147 -8.88 -4.53 -0.81
C PRO A 147 -9.40 -5.50 -1.87
N VAL A 148 -8.60 -5.72 -2.91
CA VAL A 148 -8.79 -6.85 -3.82
C VAL A 148 -7.95 -8.01 -3.31
N ILE A 149 -8.60 -9.14 -3.00
CA ILE A 149 -7.98 -10.38 -2.55
C ILE A 149 -8.65 -11.54 -3.30
N GLY A 150 -7.90 -12.25 -4.13
CA GLY A 150 -8.44 -13.40 -4.85
C GLY A 150 -7.87 -13.58 -6.24
N PRO A 151 -8.46 -14.49 -7.03
CA PRO A 151 -7.99 -14.79 -8.37
C PRO A 151 -8.31 -13.67 -9.37
N SER A 152 -7.52 -13.59 -10.41
CA SER A 152 -7.82 -12.85 -11.63
C SER A 152 -9.03 -13.46 -12.34
N LYS A 153 -9.83 -12.64 -13.04
CA LYS A 153 -10.91 -13.11 -13.89
C LYS A 153 -10.41 -13.63 -15.25
N ASN A 154 -9.26 -13.14 -15.70
CA ASN A 154 -8.73 -13.45 -17.04
C ASN A 154 -7.69 -14.57 -17.02
N HIS A 155 -7.02 -14.82 -15.88
CA HIS A 155 -5.91 -15.75 -15.78
C HIS A 155 -6.02 -16.60 -14.50
N LYS A 156 -6.25 -17.91 -14.65
CA LYS A 156 -6.43 -18.86 -13.53
C LYS A 156 -5.22 -18.97 -12.60
N ASN A 157 -4.02 -18.60 -13.10
CA ASN A 157 -2.76 -18.67 -12.37
C ASN A 157 -2.28 -17.30 -11.87
N LEU A 158 -3.13 -16.25 -11.96
CA LEU A 158 -2.86 -14.92 -11.41
C LEU A 158 -3.79 -14.63 -10.24
N PHE A 159 -3.22 -14.02 -9.20
CA PHE A 159 -3.93 -13.63 -7.99
C PHE A 159 -3.60 -12.19 -7.61
N TYR A 160 -4.46 -11.58 -6.80
CA TYR A 160 -4.33 -10.20 -6.30
C TYR A 160 -4.35 -10.15 -4.79
N SER A 161 -3.54 -9.27 -4.20
CA SER A 161 -3.60 -8.85 -2.81
C SER A 161 -3.11 -7.42 -2.68
N PHE A 162 -3.98 -6.43 -2.94
CA PHE A 162 -3.65 -5.01 -2.85
C PHE A 162 -4.90 -4.14 -2.56
N GLY A 163 -4.70 -2.85 -2.39
CA GLY A 163 -5.79 -1.92 -2.16
C GLY A 163 -6.22 -1.80 -0.69
N HIS A 164 -5.35 -2.16 0.26
CA HIS A 164 -5.64 -2.18 1.69
C HIS A 164 -5.68 -0.79 2.34
N HIS A 165 -5.63 0.29 1.56
CA HIS A 165 -5.67 1.67 2.05
C HIS A 165 -4.60 1.91 3.14
N HIS A 166 -4.98 2.39 4.32
CA HIS A 166 -4.08 2.58 5.48
C HIS A 166 -3.94 1.34 6.38
N LEU A 167 -4.65 0.26 6.06
CA LEU A 167 -4.71 -0.97 6.88
C LEU A 167 -3.78 -2.09 6.39
N GLY A 168 -2.91 -1.84 5.41
CA GLY A 168 -2.08 -2.88 4.80
C GLY A 168 -1.18 -3.63 5.79
N TRP A 169 -0.59 -2.94 6.75
CA TRP A 169 0.18 -3.60 7.82
C TRP A 169 -0.68 -4.48 8.71
N THR A 170 -1.83 -3.98 9.14
CA THR A 170 -2.76 -4.70 10.02
C THR A 170 -3.34 -5.93 9.34
N LEU A 171 -3.71 -5.82 8.07
CA LEU A 171 -4.40 -6.88 7.33
C LEU A 171 -3.45 -7.79 6.54
N GLY A 172 -2.16 -7.47 6.43
CA GLY A 172 -1.22 -8.20 5.58
C GLY A 172 -1.12 -9.69 5.91
N ALA A 173 -1.04 -10.05 7.19
CA ALA A 173 -0.93 -11.44 7.62
C ALA A 173 -2.19 -12.26 7.29
N ILE A 174 -3.38 -11.72 7.57
CA ILE A 174 -4.65 -12.42 7.26
C ILE A 174 -4.89 -12.50 5.76
N SER A 175 -4.61 -11.43 5.00
CA SER A 175 -4.71 -11.44 3.54
C SER A 175 -3.78 -12.49 2.91
N GLY A 176 -2.54 -12.58 3.41
CA GLY A 176 -1.59 -13.59 2.98
C GLY A 176 -2.05 -15.01 3.29
N LYS A 177 -2.63 -15.26 4.48
CA LYS A 177 -3.19 -16.56 4.87
C LYS A 177 -4.35 -16.96 3.97
N ILE A 178 -5.30 -16.06 3.73
CA ILE A 178 -6.44 -16.31 2.85
C ILE A 178 -5.95 -16.65 1.44
N LEU A 179 -5.08 -15.82 0.88
CA LEU A 179 -4.58 -15.98 -0.47
C LEU A 179 -3.76 -17.27 -0.64
N SER A 180 -2.93 -17.64 0.35
CA SER A 180 -2.17 -18.87 0.30
C SER A 180 -3.07 -20.11 0.29
N GLY A 181 -4.15 -20.12 1.08
CA GLY A 181 -5.16 -21.17 1.05
C GLY A 181 -5.85 -21.29 -0.31
N MET A 182 -6.28 -20.16 -0.89
CA MET A 182 -6.86 -20.14 -2.24
C MET A 182 -5.89 -20.68 -3.30
N ILE A 183 -4.61 -20.29 -3.24
CA ILE A 183 -3.56 -20.76 -4.14
C ILE A 183 -3.34 -22.28 -3.98
N ALA A 184 -3.44 -22.79 -2.75
CA ALA A 184 -3.34 -24.23 -2.46
C ALA A 184 -4.59 -25.03 -2.80
N GLY A 185 -5.70 -24.37 -3.17
CA GLY A 185 -6.99 -25.02 -3.43
C GLY A 185 -7.77 -25.38 -2.16
N GLU A 186 -7.44 -24.76 -1.03
CA GLU A 186 -8.14 -24.93 0.24
C GLU A 186 -9.42 -24.08 0.26
N ASN A 187 -10.49 -24.64 0.80
CA ASN A 187 -11.72 -23.88 1.04
C ASN A 187 -11.55 -22.94 2.23
N THR A 188 -11.99 -21.70 2.07
CA THR A 188 -12.11 -20.75 3.17
C THR A 188 -13.57 -20.67 3.64
N ASN A 189 -13.77 -20.55 4.95
CA ASN A 189 -15.09 -20.31 5.54
C ASN A 189 -15.50 -18.83 5.49
N LEU A 190 -14.69 -17.97 4.85
CA LEU A 190 -14.97 -16.55 4.73
C LEU A 190 -15.70 -16.26 3.42
N ASN A 191 -16.68 -15.37 3.45
CA ASN A 191 -17.24 -14.80 2.22
C ASN A 191 -16.23 -13.81 1.63
N LEU A 192 -15.59 -14.19 0.53
CA LEU A 192 -14.59 -13.37 -0.17
C LEU A 192 -15.15 -12.63 -1.39
N GLU A 193 -16.43 -12.76 -1.69
CA GLU A 193 -17.09 -12.08 -2.81
C GLU A 193 -16.87 -10.54 -2.76
N PRO A 194 -17.02 -9.85 -1.61
CA PRO A 194 -16.78 -8.41 -1.53
C PRO A 194 -15.33 -8.00 -1.84
N TYR A 195 -14.38 -8.92 -1.82
CA TYR A 195 -12.97 -8.67 -2.08
C TYR A 195 -12.54 -9.09 -3.49
N SER A 196 -13.43 -9.65 -4.29
CA SER A 196 -13.16 -10.06 -5.66
C SER A 196 -12.90 -8.85 -6.57
N SER A 197 -11.99 -9.00 -7.56
CA SER A 197 -11.81 -8.01 -8.63
C SER A 197 -13.05 -7.87 -9.53
N LEU A 198 -13.91 -8.91 -9.57
CA LEU A 198 -15.15 -8.92 -10.35
C LEU A 198 -16.16 -7.85 -9.96
N ARG A 199 -16.10 -7.33 -8.72
CA ARG A 199 -16.97 -6.25 -8.25
C ARG A 199 -16.79 -4.92 -8.99
N PHE A 200 -15.75 -4.82 -9.81
CA PHE A 200 -15.47 -3.67 -10.67
C PHE A 200 -15.66 -3.96 -12.18
N SER A 201 -16.33 -5.04 -12.52
CA SER A 201 -16.54 -5.49 -13.90
C SER A 201 -17.82 -4.96 -14.49
#